data_41bae13cf62ae4ac9af7292c562353f7
#
_entry.id   41bae13cf62ae4ac9af7292c562353f7
#
_cell.length_a   1.000
_cell.length_b   1.000
_cell.length_c   1.000
_cell.angle_alpha   90.00
_cell.angle_beta   90.00
_cell.angle_gamma   90.00
#
_symmetry.space_group_name_H-M   'P 1'
#
loop_
_entity.id
_entity.type
_entity.pdbx_description
1 polymer ?
#
loop_
_entity_poly.entity_id
_entity_poly.type
_entity_poly.pdbx_seq_one_letter_code
_entity_poly.pdbx_strand_id
1 'polypeptide(L)' 'MSDNINRPRHYNINWKGEQAIETYTYIRSWKMGYPESNIIKYVTRHPYKGGLEDLKKARWYLDKLIEELEQIEK' A
#
# COMPACT_ATOMS: atom_id res chain seq x y z
N MET A 1 1.27 17.16 22.23
CA MET A 1 0.87 17.45 21.25
C MET A 1 0.31 16.52 20.32
N SER A 2 0.34 16.56 19.39
CA SER A 2 -0.42 16.03 18.43
C SER A 2 0.18 14.95 17.65
N ASP A 3 1.16 14.33 18.15
CA ASP A 3 1.74 13.26 17.41
C ASP A 3 0.78 12.16 17.14
N ASN A 4 -0.06 11.88 18.09
CA ASN A 4 -1.01 10.82 17.93
C ASN A 4 -2.04 11.16 16.89
N ILE A 5 -2.21 12.41 16.56
CA ILE A 5 -3.11 12.80 15.51
C ILE A 5 -2.55 12.37 14.19
N ASN A 6 -1.26 12.49 14.03
CA ASN A 6 -0.64 12.25 12.76
C ASN A 6 -0.34 10.79 12.52
N ARG A 7 -0.07 10.07 13.60
CA ARG A 7 0.48 8.76 13.42
C ARG A 7 0.08 7.82 14.51
N PRO A 8 -1.17 7.37 14.47
CA PRO A 8 -1.62 6.40 15.46
C PRO A 8 -0.70 5.20 15.44
N ARG A 9 -0.31 4.76 16.60
CA ARG A 9 0.61 3.66 16.70
C ARG A 9 0.16 2.41 16.03
N HIS A 10 -1.12 2.13 16.04
CA HIS A 10 -1.61 0.88 15.50
C HIS A 10 -1.37 0.75 13.99
N TYR A 11 -1.10 1.85 13.32
CA TYR A 11 -0.80 1.78 11.90
C TYR A 11 0.54 1.11 11.62
N ASN A 12 1.38 1.01 12.62
CA ASN A 12 2.69 0.43 12.46
C ASN A 12 2.78 -0.95 13.07
N ILE A 13 1.65 -1.57 13.35
CA ILE A 13 1.60 -2.90 13.95
C ILE A 13 1.06 -3.85 12.89
N ASN A 14 1.76 -4.95 12.63
CA ASN A 14 1.31 -5.89 11.63
C ASN A 14 0.20 -6.78 12.19
N TRP A 15 -0.31 -7.66 11.35
CA TRP A 15 -1.46 -8.47 11.73
C TRP A 15 -1.14 -9.50 12.83
N LYS A 16 0.12 -9.69 13.14
CA LYS A 16 0.51 -10.53 14.27
C LYS A 16 0.77 -9.73 15.53
N GLY A 17 0.52 -8.43 15.50
CA GLY A 17 0.72 -7.58 16.65
C GLY A 17 2.15 -7.13 16.84
N GLU A 18 2.97 -7.25 15.82
CA GLU A 18 4.38 -6.88 15.91
C GLU A 18 4.64 -5.55 15.24
N GLN A 19 5.72 -4.90 15.64
CA GLN A 19 6.13 -3.65 15.04
C GLN A 19 6.48 -3.87 13.58
N ALA A 20 6.04 -2.98 12.72
CA ALA A 20 6.29 -3.09 11.29
C ALA A 20 6.72 -1.74 10.73
N ILE A 21 7.26 -1.75 9.53
CA ILE A 21 7.65 -0.54 8.84
C ILE A 21 6.39 0.17 8.37
N GLU A 22 6.33 1.47 8.63
CA GLU A 22 5.21 2.27 8.21
C GLU A 22 5.10 2.26 6.68
N THR A 23 3.90 2.01 6.17
CA THR A 23 3.68 1.89 4.74
C THR A 23 4.12 3.15 3.98
N TYR A 24 3.75 4.32 4.50
CA TYR A 24 4.12 5.58 3.88
C TYR A 24 5.64 5.70 3.74
N THR A 25 6.35 5.39 4.80
CA THR A 25 7.82 5.47 4.79
C THR A 25 8.41 4.52 3.76
N TYR A 26 7.90 3.31 3.69
CA TYR A 26 8.36 2.34 2.72
C TYR A 26 8.16 2.86 1.30
N ILE A 27 6.96 3.29 1.00
CA ILE A 27 6.62 3.77 -0.34
C ILE A 27 7.49 4.95 -0.73
N ARG A 28 7.68 5.88 0.20
CA ARG A 28 8.49 7.06 -0.10
C ARG A 28 9.96 6.71 -0.28
N SER A 29 10.46 5.76 0.49
CA SER A 29 11.87 5.39 0.40
C SER A 29 12.21 4.77 -0.95
N TRP A 30 11.25 4.07 -1.55
CA TRP A 30 11.46 3.47 -2.87
C TRP A 30 11.06 4.40 -4.00
N LYS A 31 10.54 5.58 -3.69
CA LYS A 31 10.12 6.58 -4.66
C LYS A 31 9.08 6.04 -5.63
N MET A 32 8.14 5.31 -5.10
CA MET A 32 7.10 4.69 -5.91
C MET A 32 6.13 5.71 -6.46
N GLY A 33 5.64 5.45 -7.67
CA GLY A 33 4.62 6.29 -8.28
C GLY A 33 3.24 5.97 -7.75
N TYR A 34 2.23 6.62 -8.31
CA TYR A 34 0.87 6.52 -7.82
C TYR A 34 0.33 5.08 -7.88
N PRO A 35 0.41 4.38 -9.01
CA PRO A 35 -0.17 3.01 -9.03
C PRO A 35 0.56 2.07 -8.10
N GLU A 36 1.89 2.12 -8.09
CA GLU A 36 2.67 1.23 -7.22
C GLU A 36 2.33 1.48 -5.76
N SER A 37 2.20 2.75 -5.39
CA SER A 37 1.87 3.12 -4.03
C SER A 37 0.52 2.56 -3.61
N ASN A 38 -0.45 2.62 -4.52
CA ASN A 38 -1.78 2.11 -4.23
C ASN A 38 -1.79 0.59 -4.10
N ILE A 39 -1.01 -0.10 -4.93
CA ILE A 39 -0.90 -1.55 -4.82
C ILE A 39 -0.39 -1.93 -3.44
N ILE A 40 0.70 -1.31 -3.02
CA ILE A 40 1.31 -1.62 -1.72
C ILE A 40 0.33 -1.28 -0.59
N LYS A 41 -0.31 -0.12 -0.68
CA LYS A 41 -1.24 0.30 0.36
C LYS A 41 -2.38 -0.69 0.52
N TYR A 42 -3.02 -1.07 -0.57
CA TYR A 42 -4.19 -1.95 -0.49
C TYR A 42 -3.82 -3.35 -0.04
N VAL A 43 -2.71 -3.89 -0.54
CA VAL A 43 -2.28 -5.21 -0.12
C VAL A 43 -1.95 -5.22 1.37
N THR A 44 -1.24 -4.18 1.82
CA THR A 44 -0.81 -4.12 3.22
C THR A 44 -1.99 -4.03 4.17
N ARG A 45 -3.00 -3.26 3.82
CA ARG A 45 -4.09 -3.01 4.77
C ARG A 45 -5.27 -3.97 4.66
N HIS A 46 -5.31 -4.81 3.63
CA HIS A 46 -6.52 -5.61 3.40
C HIS A 46 -6.95 -6.46 4.60
N PRO A 47 -6.03 -7.02 5.42
CA PRO A 47 -6.48 -7.83 6.54
C PRO A 47 -7.19 -7.03 7.63
N TYR A 48 -6.97 -5.71 7.65
CA TYR A 48 -7.53 -4.87 8.71
C TYR A 48 -8.74 -4.08 8.27
N LYS A 49 -8.88 -3.87 6.98
CA LYS A 49 -9.86 -2.88 6.57
C LYS A 49 -10.77 -3.36 5.44
N GLY A 50 -10.28 -3.41 4.23
CA GLY A 50 -11.14 -3.64 3.10
C GLY A 50 -11.22 -5.07 2.60
N GLY A 51 -10.41 -5.96 3.13
CA GLY A 51 -10.47 -7.37 2.78
C GLY A 51 -10.38 -7.60 1.28
N LEU A 52 -11.28 -8.40 0.76
CA LEU A 52 -11.29 -8.76 -0.65
C LEU A 52 -11.38 -7.54 -1.55
N GLU A 53 -12.15 -6.54 -1.15
CA GLU A 53 -12.28 -5.32 -1.96
C GLU A 53 -10.93 -4.64 -2.15
N ASP A 54 -10.14 -4.56 -1.08
CA ASP A 54 -8.83 -3.95 -1.19
C ASP A 54 -7.92 -4.74 -2.13
N LEU A 55 -8.00 -6.06 -2.09
CA LEU A 55 -7.21 -6.88 -2.99
C LEU A 55 -7.62 -6.67 -4.44
N LYS A 56 -8.92 -6.50 -4.68
CA LYS A 56 -9.39 -6.21 -6.03
C LYS A 56 -8.91 -4.85 -6.52
N LYS A 57 -8.85 -3.89 -5.62
CA LYS A 57 -8.31 -2.57 -5.98
C LYS A 57 -6.84 -2.67 -6.32
N ALA A 58 -6.08 -3.43 -5.54
CA ALA A 58 -4.67 -3.62 -5.83
C ALA A 58 -4.50 -4.27 -7.21
N ARG A 59 -5.34 -5.25 -7.52
CA ARG A 59 -5.27 -5.92 -8.80
C ARG A 59 -5.55 -4.96 -9.94
N TRP A 60 -6.50 -4.06 -9.76
CA TRP A 60 -6.84 -3.09 -10.80
C TRP A 60 -5.62 -2.23 -11.14
N TYR A 61 -4.93 -1.74 -10.12
CA TYR A 61 -3.74 -0.92 -10.36
C TYR A 61 -2.61 -1.74 -10.97
N LEU A 62 -2.46 -2.97 -10.55
CA LEU A 62 -1.43 -3.83 -11.11
C LEU A 62 -1.68 -4.11 -12.58
N ASP A 63 -2.94 -4.38 -12.93
CA ASP A 63 -3.29 -4.59 -14.34
C ASP A 63 -2.98 -3.37 -15.17
N LYS A 64 -3.21 -2.17 -14.63
CA LYS A 64 -2.88 -0.95 -15.35
C LYS A 64 -1.38 -0.83 -15.60
N LEU A 65 -0.58 -1.16 -14.62
CA LEU A 65 0.87 -1.12 -14.78
C LEU A 65 1.34 -2.11 -15.85
N ILE A 66 0.76 -3.29 -15.83
CA ILE A 66 1.10 -4.30 -16.82
C ILE A 66 0.77 -3.80 -18.22
N GLU A 67 -0.41 -3.23 -18.39
CA GLU A 67 -0.82 -2.68 -19.67
C GLU A 67 0.13 -1.61 -20.16
N GLU A 68 0.57 -0.72 -19.26
CA GLU A 68 1.47 0.34 -19.61
C GLU A 68 2.81 -0.20 -20.10
N LEU A 69 3.33 -1.19 -19.40
CA LEU A 69 4.60 -1.79 -19.80
C LEU A 69 4.48 -2.55 -21.11
N GLU A 70 3.37 -3.21 -21.32
CA GLU A 70 3.14 -3.90 -22.57
C GLU A 70 3.13 -2.94 -23.76
N GLN A 71 2.55 -1.77 -23.57
CA GLN A 71 2.52 -0.76 -24.61
C GLN A 71 3.93 -0.28 -24.94
N ILE A 72 4.72 -0.05 -23.91
CA ILE A 72 6.08 0.44 -24.10
C ILE A 72 6.96 -0.59 -24.81
N GLU A 73 6.79 -1.85 -24.44
CA GLU A 73 7.64 -2.91 -24.98
C GLU A 73 7.26 -3.34 -26.39
N LYS A 74 6.15 -2.87 -26.87
CA LYS A 74 5.80 -3.13 -28.24
C LYS A 74 6.64 -2.31 -29.19
#